data_0c741c5d161650df021b2fcd253dddef
#
_entry.id   0c741c5d161650df021b2fcd253dddef
#
_cell.length_a   1.000
_cell.length_b   1.000
_cell.length_c   1.000
_cell.angle_alpha   90.00
_cell.angle_beta   90.00
_cell.angle_gamma   90.00
#
_symmetry.space_group_name_H-M   'P 1'
#
loop_
_entity.id
_entity.type
_entity.pdbx_description
1 polymer ?
#
loop_
_entity_poly.entity_id
_entity_poly.type
_entity_poly.pdbx_seq_one_letter_code
_entity_poly.pdbx_strand_id
1 'polypeptide(L)'
;MNTEELQKILELHRKWLDGEEEGLRANLIGANISDADLSSIKQDYLSILASAKHEVVDLYKSLLEGKIDGSTYAGECACLVGTIANIRGVDHIDMDDIRPDHERPAEKWFLAIRKGDTPDNNPVAEIVKEWTEEFMNDNGITIPKRVVSWE
;
A
#
# COMPACT_ATOMS: atom_id res chain seq x y z
N MET A 1 -6.99 12.89 -14.49
CA MET A 1 -5.57 12.75 -14.12
C MET A 1 -5.05 11.44 -14.68
N ASN A 2 -3.96 11.48 -15.41
CA ASN A 2 -3.36 10.26 -15.95
C ASN A 2 -2.34 9.67 -14.93
N THR A 3 -1.83 8.48 -15.26
CA THR A 3 -0.90 7.77 -14.38
C THR A 3 0.38 8.57 -14.13
N GLU A 4 0.89 9.28 -15.14
CA GLU A 4 2.10 10.09 -14.99
C GLU A 4 1.89 11.27 -14.03
N GLU A 5 0.75 11.93 -14.13
CA GLU A 5 0.41 13.03 -13.23
C GLU A 5 0.26 12.54 -11.79
N LEU A 6 -0.39 11.40 -11.60
CA LEU A 6 -0.53 10.80 -10.28
C LEU A 6 0.84 10.44 -9.70
N GLN A 7 1.71 9.81 -10.47
CA GLN A 7 3.05 9.46 -10.02
C GLN A 7 3.86 10.70 -9.64
N LYS A 8 3.72 11.79 -10.39
CA LYS A 8 4.38 13.06 -10.08
C LYS A 8 3.89 13.63 -8.75
N ILE A 9 2.59 13.60 -8.51
CA ILE A 9 2.00 14.05 -7.24
C ILE A 9 2.54 13.21 -6.08
N LEU A 10 2.59 11.91 -6.24
CA LEU A 10 3.08 10.99 -5.21
C LEU A 10 4.58 11.19 -4.95
N GLU A 11 5.37 11.47 -5.98
CA GLU A 11 6.78 11.77 -5.83
C GLU A 11 6.99 13.08 -5.06
N LEU A 12 6.22 14.12 -5.36
CA LEU A 12 6.28 15.38 -4.64
C LEU A 12 5.85 15.21 -3.18
N HIS A 13 4.85 14.39 -2.91
CA HIS A 13 4.43 14.06 -1.55
C HIS A 13 5.54 13.34 -0.78
N ARG A 14 6.22 12.41 -1.42
CA ARG A 14 7.36 11.71 -0.85
C ARG A 14 8.48 12.69 -0.45
N LYS A 15 8.79 13.64 -1.33
CA LYS A 15 9.76 14.70 -1.04
C LYS A 15 9.31 15.57 0.14
N TRP A 16 8.04 15.87 0.22
CA TRP A 16 7.47 16.61 1.33
C TRP A 16 7.65 15.86 2.65
N LEU A 17 7.44 14.55 2.67
CA LEU A 17 7.65 13.71 3.86
C LEU A 17 9.12 13.68 4.28
N ASP A 18 10.05 13.77 3.33
CA ASP A 18 11.49 13.80 3.60
C ASP A 18 11.99 15.19 4.01
N GLY A 19 11.13 16.19 4.04
CA GLY A 19 11.49 17.56 4.41
C GLY A 19 12.21 18.34 3.32
N GLU A 20 12.14 17.89 2.07
CA GLU A 20 12.74 18.58 0.94
C GLU A 20 11.94 19.82 0.55
N GLU A 21 12.64 20.92 0.19
CA GLU A 21 12.01 22.20 -0.16
C GLU A 21 11.01 22.10 -1.32
N GLU A 22 11.29 21.23 -2.28
CA GLU A 22 10.43 21.04 -3.45
C GLU A 22 9.25 20.13 -3.20
N GLY A 23 9.17 19.53 -2.01
CA GLY A 23 8.10 18.62 -1.66
C GLY A 23 6.76 19.30 -1.50
N LEU A 24 5.73 18.68 -2.01
CA LEU A 24 4.34 19.13 -1.87
C LEU A 24 3.50 18.00 -1.33
N ARG A 25 2.75 18.29 -0.28
CA ARG A 25 1.80 17.33 0.27
C ARG A 25 0.77 16.96 -0.80
N ALA A 26 0.60 15.68 -1.06
CA ALA A 26 -0.40 15.21 -2.00
C ALA A 26 -1.80 15.56 -1.47
N ASN A 27 -2.58 16.25 -2.30
CA ASN A 27 -3.98 16.50 -2.05
C ASN A 27 -4.77 15.77 -3.13
N LEU A 28 -5.24 14.58 -2.79
CA LEU A 28 -6.05 13.76 -3.69
C LEU A 28 -7.54 14.07 -3.56
N ILE A 29 -7.92 14.93 -2.62
CA ILE A 29 -9.30 15.39 -2.47
C ILE A 29 -9.62 16.32 -3.64
N GLY A 30 -10.59 15.93 -4.47
CA GLY A 30 -10.95 16.68 -5.65
C GLY A 30 -9.96 16.54 -6.80
N ALA A 31 -8.92 15.72 -6.66
CA ALA A 31 -8.02 15.41 -7.76
C ALA A 31 -8.79 14.67 -8.86
N ASN A 32 -8.58 15.12 -10.08
CA ASN A 32 -9.22 14.51 -11.24
C ASN A 32 -8.43 13.26 -11.69
N ILE A 33 -8.38 12.27 -10.79
CA ILE A 33 -7.79 10.97 -11.10
C ILE A 33 -8.83 10.21 -11.91
N SER A 34 -8.46 9.73 -13.10
CA SER A 34 -9.40 8.98 -13.90
C SER A 34 -9.82 7.70 -13.17
N ASP A 35 -11.11 7.41 -13.16
CA ASP A 35 -11.64 6.20 -12.52
C ASP A 35 -10.97 4.94 -13.09
N ALA A 36 -10.58 4.96 -14.37
CA ALA A 36 -9.92 3.84 -15.00
C ALA A 36 -8.54 3.54 -14.40
N ASP A 37 -7.75 4.59 -14.10
CA ASP A 37 -6.41 4.40 -13.52
C ASP A 37 -6.49 3.83 -12.11
N LEU A 38 -7.36 4.38 -11.27
CA LEU A 38 -7.58 3.86 -9.93
C LEU A 38 -8.18 2.46 -9.95
N SER A 39 -9.11 2.20 -10.86
CA SER A 39 -9.73 0.88 -10.99
C SER A 39 -8.68 -0.18 -11.34
N SER A 40 -7.75 0.11 -12.25
CA SER A 40 -6.69 -0.81 -12.64
C SER A 40 -5.75 -1.13 -11.47
N ILE A 41 -5.37 -0.11 -10.72
CA ILE A 41 -4.52 -0.27 -9.52
C ILE A 41 -5.26 -1.10 -8.47
N LYS A 42 -6.51 -0.77 -8.20
CA LYS A 42 -7.35 -1.47 -7.23
C LYS A 42 -7.52 -2.94 -7.61
N GLN A 43 -7.85 -3.23 -8.87
CA GLN A 43 -8.04 -4.60 -9.33
C GLN A 43 -6.76 -5.42 -9.20
N ASP A 44 -5.61 -4.84 -9.53
CA ASP A 44 -4.34 -5.53 -9.36
C ASP A 44 -4.05 -5.83 -7.88
N TYR A 45 -4.28 -4.85 -7.02
CA TYR A 45 -4.12 -5.03 -5.58
C TYR A 45 -5.05 -6.12 -5.04
N LEU A 46 -6.33 -6.08 -5.41
CA LEU A 46 -7.30 -7.09 -4.96
C LEU A 46 -6.94 -8.49 -5.47
N SER A 47 -6.35 -8.61 -6.66
CA SER A 47 -5.88 -9.90 -7.16
C SER A 47 -4.73 -10.46 -6.32
N ILE A 48 -3.84 -9.61 -5.85
CA ILE A 48 -2.77 -10.00 -4.92
C ILE A 48 -3.37 -10.49 -3.60
N LEU A 49 -4.35 -9.75 -3.05
CA LEU A 49 -5.01 -10.14 -1.82
C LEU A 49 -5.74 -11.48 -1.96
N ALA A 50 -6.31 -11.76 -3.14
CA ALA A 50 -6.98 -13.03 -3.41
C ALA A 50 -6.00 -14.21 -3.34
N SER A 51 -4.74 -14.01 -3.71
CA SER A 51 -3.67 -15.01 -3.57
C SER A 51 -3.10 -15.06 -2.15
N ALA A 52 -3.36 -14.05 -1.33
CA ALA A 52 -2.79 -13.90 0.00
C ALA A 52 -3.87 -13.74 1.09
N LYS A 53 -5.00 -14.44 0.95
CA LYS A 53 -6.12 -14.31 1.88
C LYS A 53 -5.76 -14.54 3.34
N HIS A 54 -4.87 -15.49 3.60
CA HIS A 54 -4.44 -15.83 4.95
C HIS A 54 -3.54 -14.75 5.57
N GLU A 55 -2.93 -13.92 4.74
CA GLU A 55 -2.01 -12.87 5.16
C GLU A 55 -2.67 -11.48 5.24
N VAL A 56 -3.90 -11.34 4.77
CA VAL A 56 -4.56 -10.03 4.65
C VAL A 56 -4.69 -9.32 6.00
N VAL A 57 -5.04 -10.02 7.06
CA VAL A 57 -5.19 -9.43 8.39
C VAL A 57 -3.87 -8.85 8.89
N ASP A 58 -2.79 -9.61 8.76
CA ASP A 58 -1.47 -9.16 9.19
C ASP A 58 -0.92 -8.05 8.29
N LEU A 59 -1.21 -8.10 6.99
CA LEU A 59 -0.89 -7.03 6.05
C LEU A 59 -1.60 -5.73 6.46
N TYR A 60 -2.88 -5.83 6.77
CA TYR A 60 -3.69 -4.70 7.23
C TYR A 60 -3.09 -4.08 8.51
N LYS A 61 -2.72 -4.91 9.47
CA LYS A 61 -2.06 -4.44 10.71
C LYS A 61 -0.74 -3.75 10.40
N SER A 62 0.06 -4.31 9.50
CA SER A 62 1.34 -3.71 9.09
C SER A 62 1.14 -2.33 8.48
N LEU A 63 0.09 -2.17 7.67
CA LEU A 63 -0.27 -0.88 7.09
C LEU A 63 -0.63 0.15 8.17
N LEU A 64 -1.42 -0.25 9.16
CA LEU A 64 -1.83 0.64 10.25
C LEU A 64 -0.65 1.03 11.16
N GLU A 65 0.33 0.15 11.29
CA GLU A 65 1.49 0.35 12.17
C GLU A 65 2.66 1.06 11.51
N GLY A 66 2.53 1.44 10.23
CA GLY A 66 3.60 2.12 9.49
C GLY A 66 4.77 1.21 9.14
N LYS A 67 4.53 -0.06 8.93
CA LYS A 67 5.54 -1.06 8.60
C LYS A 67 5.67 -1.37 7.11
N ILE A 68 4.98 -0.63 6.26
CA ILE A 68 5.09 -0.78 4.81
C ILE A 68 6.15 0.17 4.29
N ASP A 69 7.09 -0.35 3.50
CA ASP A 69 8.09 0.45 2.80
C ASP A 69 8.15 -0.02 1.35
N GLY A 70 7.52 0.72 0.46
CA GLY A 70 7.45 0.39 -0.96
C GLY A 70 8.78 0.40 -1.69
N SER A 71 9.85 0.89 -1.06
CA SER A 71 11.16 1.00 -1.70
C SER A 71 12.01 -0.27 -1.58
N THR A 72 11.59 -1.27 -0.81
CA THR A 72 12.39 -2.48 -0.59
C THR A 72 11.52 -3.74 -0.49
N TYR A 73 12.03 -4.85 -0.98
CA TYR A 73 11.40 -6.17 -0.83
C TYR A 73 11.82 -6.90 0.44
N ALA A 74 12.86 -6.46 1.09
CA ALA A 74 13.44 -7.18 2.24
C ALA A 74 13.52 -6.29 3.47
N GLY A 75 13.65 -6.91 4.63
CA GLY A 75 13.75 -6.23 5.90
C GLY A 75 12.44 -6.29 6.69
N GLU A 76 12.46 -5.76 7.89
CA GLU A 76 11.31 -5.73 8.79
C GLU A 76 10.15 -4.92 8.21
N CYS A 77 10.48 -3.81 7.55
CA CYS A 77 9.51 -3.00 6.81
C CYS A 77 9.78 -3.19 5.32
N ALA A 78 8.78 -3.57 4.57
CA ALA A 78 8.94 -3.93 3.17
C ALA A 78 7.74 -3.47 2.34
N CYS A 79 7.87 -3.58 1.02
CA CYS A 79 6.79 -3.31 0.08
C CYS A 79 5.64 -4.33 0.24
N LEU A 80 4.63 -4.22 -0.61
CA LEU A 80 3.48 -5.14 -0.58
C LEU A 80 3.92 -6.61 -0.63
N VAL A 81 4.68 -6.97 -1.64
CA VAL A 81 5.11 -8.37 -1.84
C VAL A 81 6.06 -8.81 -0.73
N GLY A 82 7.00 -7.96 -0.36
CA GLY A 82 7.94 -8.23 0.73
C GLY A 82 7.25 -8.40 2.08
N THR A 83 6.23 -7.62 2.36
CA THR A 83 5.45 -7.74 3.59
C THR A 83 4.70 -9.07 3.64
N ILE A 84 4.09 -9.48 2.53
CA ILE A 84 3.42 -10.79 2.44
C ILE A 84 4.44 -11.92 2.68
N ALA A 85 5.62 -11.82 2.09
CA ALA A 85 6.69 -12.80 2.30
C ALA A 85 7.11 -12.87 3.78
N ASN A 86 7.26 -11.72 4.43
CA ASN A 86 7.59 -11.66 5.86
C ASN A 86 6.53 -12.35 6.71
N ILE A 87 5.26 -12.12 6.42
CA ILE A 87 4.14 -12.75 7.13
C ILE A 87 4.18 -14.27 6.97
N ARG A 88 4.49 -14.75 5.76
CA ARG A 88 4.61 -16.18 5.47
C ARG A 88 5.88 -16.80 6.03
N GLY A 89 6.86 -16.00 6.42
CA GLY A 89 8.16 -16.48 6.88
C GLY A 89 9.03 -17.05 5.77
N VAL A 90 8.89 -16.54 4.55
CA VAL A 90 9.66 -16.98 3.37
C VAL A 90 10.32 -15.79 2.71
N ASP A 91 11.28 -16.07 1.81
CA ASP A 91 11.88 -15.02 0.98
C ASP A 91 10.90 -14.66 -0.14
N HIS A 92 10.85 -13.37 -0.48
CA HIS A 92 9.93 -12.88 -1.54
C HIS A 92 10.16 -13.55 -2.89
N ILE A 93 11.38 -14.00 -3.19
CA ILE A 93 11.70 -14.69 -4.44
C ILE A 93 11.22 -16.15 -4.46
N ASP A 94 10.90 -16.70 -3.29
CA ASP A 94 10.46 -18.09 -3.15
C ASP A 94 8.94 -18.26 -3.22
N MET A 95 8.20 -17.19 -3.41
CA MET A 95 6.73 -17.23 -3.54
C MET A 95 6.34 -17.51 -4.99
N ASP A 96 5.66 -18.64 -5.22
CA ASP A 96 5.24 -19.05 -6.57
C ASP A 96 3.98 -18.33 -7.05
N ASP A 97 3.09 -17.99 -6.11
CA ASP A 97 1.78 -17.40 -6.41
C ASP A 97 1.81 -15.87 -6.52
N ILE A 98 2.78 -15.22 -5.89
CA ILE A 98 2.95 -13.77 -5.92
C ILE A 98 4.41 -13.47 -6.22
N ARG A 99 4.68 -13.01 -7.44
CA ARG A 99 6.05 -12.69 -7.85
C ARG A 99 6.32 -11.20 -7.77
N PRO A 100 7.51 -10.80 -7.30
CA PRO A 100 7.91 -9.40 -7.35
C PRO A 100 7.89 -8.89 -8.79
N ASP A 101 7.23 -7.77 -9.02
CA ASP A 101 7.15 -7.13 -10.33
C ASP A 101 7.03 -5.61 -10.15
N HIS A 102 8.12 -4.91 -10.38
CA HIS A 102 8.17 -3.43 -10.24
C HIS A 102 7.25 -2.71 -11.23
N GLU A 103 6.84 -3.37 -12.30
CA GLU A 103 5.96 -2.78 -13.30
C GLU A 103 4.48 -2.96 -12.97
N ARG A 104 4.16 -3.76 -11.98
CA ARG A 104 2.78 -4.05 -11.60
C ARG A 104 2.14 -2.81 -10.97
N PRO A 105 0.91 -2.44 -11.37
CA PRO A 105 0.26 -1.23 -10.87
C PRO A 105 0.22 -1.11 -9.33
N ALA A 106 -0.09 -2.19 -8.62
CA ALA A 106 -0.16 -2.16 -7.17
C ALA A 106 1.21 -1.91 -6.53
N GLU A 107 2.27 -2.49 -7.06
CA GLU A 107 3.62 -2.26 -6.52
C GLU A 107 4.10 -0.83 -6.79
N LYS A 108 3.77 -0.27 -7.96
CA LYS A 108 4.05 1.13 -8.25
C LYS A 108 3.29 2.07 -7.30
N TRP A 109 2.05 1.75 -6.99
CA TRP A 109 1.24 2.51 -6.04
C TRP A 109 1.87 2.52 -4.66
N PHE A 110 2.39 1.37 -4.22
CA PHE A 110 3.03 1.21 -2.92
C PHE A 110 4.36 1.96 -2.80
N LEU A 111 4.99 2.37 -3.92
CA LEU A 111 6.21 3.20 -3.86
C LEU A 111 5.98 4.52 -3.12
N ALA A 112 4.74 4.98 -3.03
CA ALA A 112 4.39 6.20 -2.30
C ALA A 112 4.25 5.98 -0.78
N ILE A 113 4.37 4.75 -0.31
CA ILE A 113 4.29 4.42 1.12
C ILE A 113 5.69 4.07 1.61
N ARG A 114 6.13 4.74 2.66
CA ARG A 114 7.43 4.52 3.28
C ARG A 114 7.29 4.09 4.73
N LYS A 115 8.36 3.54 5.27
CA LYS A 115 8.43 3.20 6.69
C LYS A 115 7.98 4.38 7.55
N GLY A 116 7.04 4.13 8.43
CA GLY A 116 6.46 5.13 9.31
C GLY A 116 5.19 5.79 8.77
N ASP A 117 4.88 5.60 7.49
CA ASP A 117 3.65 6.12 6.91
C ASP A 117 2.46 5.26 7.35
N THR A 118 1.41 5.94 7.79
CA THR A 118 0.16 5.31 8.20
C THR A 118 -0.99 5.90 7.39
N PRO A 119 -2.18 5.27 7.41
CA PRO A 119 -3.34 5.87 6.77
C PRO A 119 -3.68 7.29 7.27
N ASP A 120 -3.25 7.64 8.48
CA ASP A 120 -3.52 8.96 9.05
C ASP A 120 -2.64 10.06 8.46
N ASN A 121 -1.45 9.73 7.96
CA ASN A 121 -0.51 10.72 7.45
C ASN A 121 -0.15 10.56 5.96
N ASN A 122 -0.64 9.52 5.31
CA ASN A 122 -0.36 9.24 3.91
C ASN A 122 -1.65 8.89 3.17
N PRO A 123 -2.10 9.73 2.22
CA PRO A 123 -3.36 9.50 1.51
C PRO A 123 -3.37 8.21 0.66
N VAL A 124 -2.21 7.76 0.18
CA VAL A 124 -2.11 6.49 -0.55
C VAL A 124 -2.35 5.32 0.39
N ALA A 125 -1.75 5.36 1.58
CA ALA A 125 -1.98 4.33 2.60
C ALA A 125 -3.45 4.30 3.06
N GLU A 126 -4.10 5.46 3.14
CA GLU A 126 -5.52 5.52 3.47
C GLU A 126 -6.39 4.83 2.42
N ILE A 127 -6.11 5.07 1.16
CA ILE A 127 -6.83 4.41 0.05
C ILE A 127 -6.62 2.89 0.08
N VAL A 128 -5.39 2.45 0.31
CA VAL A 128 -5.07 1.03 0.43
C VAL A 128 -5.82 0.41 1.61
N LYS A 129 -5.91 1.12 2.72
CA LYS A 129 -6.69 0.67 3.88
C LYS A 129 -8.15 0.43 3.51
N GLU A 130 -8.78 1.38 2.81
CA GLU A 130 -10.17 1.26 2.36
C GLU A 130 -10.37 0.05 1.45
N TRP A 131 -9.49 -0.15 0.49
CA TRP A 131 -9.55 -1.29 -0.41
C TRP A 131 -9.37 -2.62 0.33
N THR A 132 -8.49 -2.64 1.32
CA THR A 132 -8.24 -3.83 2.13
C THR A 132 -9.46 -4.18 2.98
N GLU A 133 -10.09 -3.18 3.58
CA GLU A 133 -11.33 -3.37 4.35
C GLU A 133 -12.47 -3.88 3.47
N GLU A 134 -12.61 -3.32 2.27
CA GLU A 134 -13.59 -3.78 1.29
C GLU A 134 -13.38 -5.25 0.93
N PHE A 135 -12.13 -5.63 0.65
CA PHE A 135 -11.79 -7.03 0.36
C PHE A 135 -12.13 -7.95 1.53
N MET A 136 -11.79 -7.54 2.74
CA MET A 136 -12.11 -8.33 3.94
C MET A 136 -13.61 -8.53 4.09
N ASN A 137 -14.40 -7.47 3.94
CA ASN A 137 -15.85 -7.53 4.02
C ASN A 137 -16.44 -8.46 2.95
N ASP A 138 -15.95 -8.36 1.73
CA ASP A 138 -16.43 -9.17 0.60
C ASP A 138 -16.08 -10.65 0.74
N ASN A 139 -15.04 -10.98 1.49
CA ASN A 139 -14.56 -12.35 1.67
C ASN A 139 -14.85 -12.92 3.08
N GLY A 140 -15.65 -12.22 3.88
CA GLY A 140 -16.03 -12.69 5.21
C GLY A 140 -14.88 -12.70 6.21
N ILE A 141 -13.85 -11.89 5.99
CA ILE A 141 -12.71 -11.76 6.88
C ILE A 141 -13.01 -10.65 7.89
N THR A 142 -12.89 -10.95 9.18
CA THR A 142 -13.14 -9.97 10.22
C THR A 142 -12.06 -8.91 10.26
N ILE A 143 -12.46 -7.65 10.16
CA ILE A 143 -11.53 -6.52 10.26
C ILE A 143 -11.12 -6.36 11.72
N PRO A 144 -9.80 -6.37 12.04
CA PRO A 144 -9.35 -6.18 13.42
C PRO A 144 -9.78 -4.81 13.93
N LYS A 145 -10.23 -4.74 15.17
CA LYS A 145 -10.49 -3.46 15.80
C LYS A 145 -9.16 -2.72 15.92
N ARG A 146 -9.13 -1.49 15.46
CA ARG A 146 -7.99 -0.62 15.64
C ARG A 146 -7.79 -0.44 17.14
N VAL A 147 -6.70 -0.98 17.67
CA VAL A 147 -6.28 -0.68 19.02
C VAL A 147 -5.76 0.74 19.00
N VAL A 148 -6.56 1.66 19.45
CA VAL A 148 -6.10 3.01 19.67
C VAL A 148 -5.21 2.97 20.89
N SER A 149 -3.92 2.83 20.65
CA SER A 149 -2.93 2.94 21.68
C SER A 149 -2.72 4.42 21.98
N TRP A 150 -3.42 4.89 22.96
CA TRP A 150 -3.23 6.22 23.50
C TRP A 150 -2.53 6.13 24.87
N GLU A 151 -1.92 5.06 25.05
CA GLU A 151 -1.08 4.86 26.20
C GLU A 151 0.35 5.28 25.89
#